data_bd4d9c914ee0c775bfbd0ed4ec588ebd
#
_entry.id   bd4d9c914ee0c775bfbd0ed4ec588ebd
#
_cell.length_a   1.000
_cell.length_b   1.000
_cell.length_c   1.000
_cell.angle_alpha   90.00
_cell.angle_beta   90.00
_cell.angle_gamma   90.00
#
_symmetry.space_group_name_H-M   'P 1'
#
loop_
_entity.id
_entity.type
_entity.pdbx_description
1 polymer ?
#
loop_
_entity_poly.entity_id
_entity_poly.type
_entity_poly.pdbx_seq_one_letter_code
_entity_poly.pdbx_strand_id
1 'polypeptide(L)'
;FARRQRQMCIRDSYMAKKDLDLADILAGELNKSAKDQKVAFFLDSDEAPTNVEGWISTGCAMLDVAISNRPYGGLPVGRITEVTGLEQSGKSLLSAHLLAETQKQGGVAVLIDTETAVSREFLEAIGLDLEKMLYVPLDTIEDIFEAIESIVESIRKSNKDRLVTIVVDSVMGASTKIEMAKEYD
;
A
#
# COMPACT_ATOMS: atom_id res chain seq x y z
N PHE A 1 37.71 -0.05 13.03
CA PHE A 1 36.31 0.29 12.64
C PHE A 1 35.31 -0.43 13.55
N ALA A 2 35.42 -1.74 13.74
CA ALA A 2 34.50 -2.56 14.58
C ALA A 2 34.47 -2.18 16.07
N ARG A 3 35.58 -1.66 16.62
CA ARG A 3 35.67 -1.22 18.01
C ARG A 3 34.89 0.07 18.29
N ARG A 4 34.81 0.99 17.33
CA ARG A 4 34.03 2.23 17.44
C ARG A 4 32.51 1.97 17.37
N GLN A 5 32.09 1.03 16.54
CA GLN A 5 30.68 0.62 16.47
C GLN A 5 30.21 -0.07 17.74
N ARG A 6 31.03 -0.94 18.37
CA ARG A 6 30.67 -1.57 19.66
C ARG A 6 30.57 -0.56 20.79
N GLN A 7 31.41 0.47 20.83
CA GLN A 7 31.31 1.54 21.83
C GLN A 7 30.09 2.43 21.63
N MET A 8 29.66 2.68 20.38
CA MET A 8 28.44 3.42 20.07
C MET A 8 27.20 2.64 20.55
N CYS A 9 27.10 1.34 20.25
CA CYS A 9 25.99 0.50 20.69
C CYS A 9 25.89 0.34 22.23
N ILE A 10 27.03 0.32 22.94
CA ILE A 10 27.04 0.22 24.40
C ILE A 10 26.64 1.55 25.06
N ARG A 11 26.97 2.69 24.43
CA ARG A 11 26.60 4.00 24.96
C ARG A 11 25.11 4.28 24.76
N ASP A 12 24.57 3.87 23.64
CA ASP A 12 23.14 3.98 23.34
C ASP A 12 22.29 3.08 24.23
N SER A 13 22.76 1.87 24.59
CA SER A 13 22.04 0.98 25.50
C SER A 13 22.00 1.46 26.96
N TYR A 14 22.94 2.33 27.38
CA TYR A 14 22.96 2.85 28.76
C TYR A 14 22.12 4.12 28.93
N MET A 15 21.95 4.91 27.86
CA MET A 15 21.03 6.07 27.85
C MET A 15 19.58 5.63 27.67
N ALA A 16 19.33 4.58 26.89
CA ALA A 16 17.99 4.06 26.61
C ALA A 16 17.22 3.56 27.83
N LYS A 17 17.90 3.14 28.92
CA LYS A 17 17.22 2.56 30.09
C LYS A 17 16.56 3.59 31.00
N LYS A 18 16.97 4.86 30.96
CA LYS A 18 16.39 5.93 31.78
C LYS A 18 15.27 6.67 31.08
N ASP A 19 15.33 6.69 29.75
CA ASP A 19 14.28 7.30 28.90
C ASP A 19 13.13 6.32 28.61
N LEU A 20 13.35 5.01 28.69
CA LEU A 20 12.32 3.97 28.55
C LEU A 20 11.21 4.12 29.61
N ASP A 21 11.55 4.42 30.86
CA ASP A 21 10.57 4.61 31.94
C ASP A 21 9.63 5.82 31.65
N LEU A 22 10.17 6.91 31.10
CA LEU A 22 9.36 8.07 30.73
C LEU A 22 8.50 7.81 29.49
N ALA A 23 9.04 7.10 28.50
CA ALA A 23 8.30 6.71 27.32
C ALA A 23 7.14 5.74 27.65
N ASP A 24 7.35 4.82 28.56
CA ASP A 24 6.30 3.91 29.07
C ASP A 24 5.18 4.68 29.77
N ILE A 25 5.52 5.65 30.62
CA ILE A 25 4.56 6.51 31.31
C ILE A 25 3.74 7.31 30.31
N LEU A 26 4.41 7.96 29.33
CA LEU A 26 3.75 8.76 28.30
C LEU A 26 2.85 7.91 27.41
N ALA A 27 3.32 6.74 26.97
CA ALA A 27 2.51 5.81 26.19
C ALA A 27 1.27 5.34 26.99
N GLY A 28 1.45 5.07 28.28
CA GLY A 28 0.36 4.70 29.18
C GLY A 28 -0.68 5.83 29.35
N GLU A 29 -0.27 7.08 29.48
CA GLU A 29 -1.16 8.23 29.60
C GLU A 29 -1.92 8.50 28.29
N LEU A 30 -1.24 8.45 27.15
CA LEU A 30 -1.85 8.62 25.83
C LEU A 30 -2.89 7.54 25.56
N ASN A 31 -2.57 6.29 25.86
CA ASN A 31 -3.49 5.18 25.65
C ASN A 31 -4.69 5.18 26.62
N LYS A 32 -4.54 5.73 27.83
CA LYS A 32 -5.65 5.93 28.78
C LYS A 32 -6.60 7.04 28.35
N SER A 33 -6.10 8.10 27.72
CA SER A 33 -6.92 9.21 27.23
C SER A 33 -7.71 8.86 25.96
N ALA A 34 -7.24 7.90 25.19
CA ALA A 34 -7.91 7.39 23.98
C ALA A 34 -8.87 6.26 24.36
N LYS A 35 -10.17 6.56 24.46
CA LYS A 35 -11.19 5.70 25.04
C LYS A 35 -11.41 4.34 24.35
N ASP A 36 -11.10 4.20 23.05
CA ASP A 36 -11.45 3.02 22.26
C ASP A 36 -10.33 2.45 21.36
N GLN A 37 -9.18 3.11 21.26
CA GLN A 37 -8.08 2.66 20.42
C GLN A 37 -6.73 2.93 21.08
N LYS A 38 -5.80 1.96 20.99
CA LYS A 38 -4.41 2.17 21.36
C LYS A 38 -3.78 3.15 20.33
N VAL A 39 -3.27 4.27 20.81
CA VAL A 39 -2.72 5.35 19.96
C VAL A 39 -1.20 5.48 20.06
N ALA A 40 -0.60 4.97 21.15
CA ALA A 40 0.84 5.01 21.37
C ALA A 40 1.42 3.60 21.41
N PHE A 41 2.45 3.37 20.58
CA PHE A 41 3.12 2.08 20.41
C PHE A 41 4.64 2.28 20.50
N PHE A 42 5.36 1.27 20.97
CA PHE A 42 6.79 1.17 20.74
C PHE A 42 7.04 0.55 19.37
N LEU A 43 8.02 1.07 18.62
CA LEU A 43 8.28 0.61 17.24
C LEU A 43 8.84 -0.81 17.16
N ASP A 44 9.38 -1.33 18.25
CA ASP A 44 9.85 -2.71 18.39
C ASP A 44 8.75 -3.70 18.81
N SER A 45 7.53 -3.21 19.08
CA SER A 45 6.41 -4.08 19.43
C SER A 45 5.76 -4.69 18.19
N ASP A 46 5.36 -5.95 18.27
CA ASP A 46 4.62 -6.64 17.19
C ASP A 46 3.26 -5.98 16.89
N GLU A 47 2.72 -5.22 17.84
CA GLU A 47 1.46 -4.50 17.71
C GLU A 47 1.58 -3.14 16.99
N ALA A 48 2.81 -2.69 16.69
CA ALA A 48 3.01 -1.40 16.05
C ALA A 48 2.41 -1.40 14.64
N PRO A 49 1.53 -0.43 14.31
CA PRO A 49 0.87 -0.38 12.99
C PRO A 49 1.84 -0.11 11.83
N THR A 50 3.10 0.17 12.13
CA THR A 50 4.19 0.32 11.16
C THR A 50 4.74 -1.00 10.64
N ASN A 51 4.45 -2.12 11.29
CA ASN A 51 4.92 -3.42 10.88
C ASN A 51 4.31 -3.81 9.54
N VAL A 52 5.15 -4.28 8.63
CA VAL A 52 4.76 -4.73 7.29
C VAL A 52 4.76 -6.26 7.29
N GLU A 53 3.59 -6.85 7.18
CA GLU A 53 3.40 -8.30 7.24
C GLU A 53 3.70 -9.01 5.91
N GLY A 54 3.67 -8.27 4.80
CA GLY A 54 3.89 -8.83 3.48
C GLY A 54 4.35 -7.81 2.45
N TRP A 55 4.82 -8.32 1.32
CA TRP A 55 5.36 -7.54 0.23
C TRP A 55 4.83 -8.05 -1.11
N ILE A 56 4.66 -7.15 -2.06
CA ILE A 56 4.28 -7.47 -3.43
C ILE A 56 5.44 -7.06 -4.33
N SER A 57 6.03 -8.03 -5.03
CA SER A 57 7.10 -7.76 -5.99
C SER A 57 6.61 -6.84 -7.12
N THR A 58 7.49 -6.00 -7.59
CA THR A 58 7.27 -5.19 -8.80
C THR A 58 7.48 -5.97 -10.10
N GLY A 59 7.86 -7.25 -10.01
CA GLY A 59 8.30 -8.05 -11.15
C GLY A 59 9.75 -7.77 -11.58
N CYS A 60 10.42 -6.82 -10.94
CA CYS A 60 11.80 -6.47 -11.19
C CYS A 60 12.63 -6.52 -9.90
N ALA A 61 13.53 -7.50 -9.80
CA ALA A 61 14.33 -7.73 -8.59
C ALA A 61 15.18 -6.52 -8.17
N MET A 62 15.69 -5.74 -9.13
CA MET A 62 16.45 -4.53 -8.84
C MET A 62 15.57 -3.44 -8.22
N LEU A 63 14.37 -3.28 -8.72
CA LEU A 63 13.41 -2.31 -8.19
C LEU A 63 12.91 -2.75 -6.81
N ASP A 64 12.64 -4.03 -6.63
CA ASP A 64 12.26 -4.60 -5.34
C ASP A 64 13.30 -4.29 -4.24
N VAL A 65 14.59 -4.54 -4.55
CA VAL A 65 15.68 -4.23 -3.62
C VAL A 65 15.79 -2.73 -3.39
N ALA A 66 15.63 -1.91 -4.42
CA ALA A 66 15.70 -0.45 -4.28
C ALA A 66 14.60 0.12 -3.37
N ILE A 67 13.39 -0.45 -3.42
CA ILE A 67 12.24 0.01 -2.63
C ILE A 67 12.30 -0.54 -1.19
N SER A 68 12.48 -1.85 -1.04
CA SER A 68 12.27 -2.55 0.23
C SER A 68 13.55 -3.09 0.88
N ASN A 69 14.70 -2.97 0.20
CA ASN A 69 15.96 -3.62 0.56
C ASN A 69 15.82 -5.16 0.70
N ARG A 70 14.89 -5.77 -0.05
CA ARG A 70 14.55 -7.19 -0.02
C ARG A 70 14.48 -7.76 -1.44
N PRO A 71 15.17 -8.86 -1.75
CA PRO A 71 14.92 -9.60 -2.98
C PRO A 71 13.45 -10.07 -2.99
N TYR A 72 12.75 -9.85 -4.09
CA TYR A 72 11.30 -10.16 -4.22
C TYR A 72 10.41 -9.42 -3.22
N GLY A 73 10.87 -8.31 -2.66
CA GLY A 73 10.11 -7.45 -1.78
C GLY A 73 9.14 -6.57 -2.56
N GLY A 74 9.59 -5.39 -2.96
CA GLY A 74 8.76 -4.45 -3.70
C GLY A 74 7.88 -3.59 -2.78
N LEU A 75 6.57 -3.51 -3.04
CA LEU A 75 5.66 -2.66 -2.29
C LEU A 75 5.12 -3.33 -1.02
N PRO A 76 4.99 -2.58 0.09
CA PRO A 76 4.49 -3.12 1.34
C PRO A 76 2.97 -3.37 1.29
N VAL A 77 2.53 -4.51 1.79
CA VAL A 77 1.10 -4.81 2.01
C VAL A 77 0.54 -3.94 3.14
N GLY A 78 -0.72 -3.56 3.03
CA GLY A 78 -1.40 -2.73 4.03
C GLY A 78 -0.99 -1.26 4.01
N ARG A 79 -0.49 -0.78 2.86
CA ARG A 79 -0.12 0.63 2.65
C ARG A 79 -0.74 1.17 1.36
N ILE A 80 -0.90 2.49 1.34
CA ILE A 80 -1.22 3.24 0.12
C ILE A 80 0.11 3.70 -0.46
N THR A 81 0.34 3.40 -1.73
CA THR A 81 1.53 3.81 -2.47
C THR A 81 1.11 4.67 -3.66
N GLU A 82 1.68 5.84 -3.77
CA GLU A 82 1.51 6.71 -4.93
C GLU A 82 2.69 6.54 -5.88
N VAL A 83 2.39 6.38 -7.18
CA VAL A 83 3.39 6.32 -8.24
C VAL A 83 3.19 7.51 -9.16
N THR A 84 4.15 8.45 -9.15
CA THR A 84 4.11 9.66 -9.96
C THR A 84 5.23 9.65 -11.01
N GLY A 85 5.00 10.35 -12.11
CA GLY A 85 5.99 10.47 -13.18
C GLY A 85 5.39 11.05 -14.44
N LEU A 86 6.26 11.41 -15.38
CA LEU A 86 5.86 11.92 -16.68
C LEU A 86 5.03 10.88 -17.46
N GLU A 87 4.31 11.34 -18.47
CA GLU A 87 3.66 10.45 -19.42
C GLU A 87 4.66 9.46 -20.03
N GLN A 88 4.21 8.25 -20.30
CA GLN A 88 5.02 7.16 -20.89
C GLN A 88 6.23 6.73 -20.03
N SER A 89 6.30 7.11 -18.75
CA SER A 89 7.38 6.69 -17.83
C SER A 89 7.25 5.27 -17.29
N GLY A 90 6.18 4.55 -17.65
CA GLY A 90 5.96 3.16 -17.24
C GLY A 90 5.11 2.98 -15.96
N LYS A 91 4.36 4.00 -15.53
CA LYS A 91 3.47 3.90 -14.35
C LYS A 91 2.46 2.77 -14.48
N SER A 92 1.71 2.74 -15.57
CA SER A 92 0.71 1.69 -15.86
C SER A 92 1.35 0.31 -16.05
N LEU A 93 2.57 0.25 -16.60
CA LEU A 93 3.35 -0.98 -16.71
C LEU A 93 3.69 -1.55 -15.30
N LEU A 94 4.18 -0.70 -14.40
CA LEU A 94 4.46 -1.08 -13.02
C LEU A 94 3.20 -1.55 -12.30
N SER A 95 2.09 -0.83 -12.46
CA SER A 95 0.79 -1.18 -11.90
C SER A 95 0.30 -2.55 -12.38
N ALA A 96 0.41 -2.83 -13.68
CA ALA A 96 0.04 -4.12 -14.24
C ALA A 96 0.92 -5.27 -13.71
N HIS A 97 2.23 -5.06 -13.54
CA HIS A 97 3.09 -6.05 -12.90
C HIS A 97 2.70 -6.32 -11.45
N LEU A 98 2.36 -5.30 -10.67
CA LEU A 98 1.91 -5.47 -9.29
C LEU A 98 0.61 -6.30 -9.20
N LEU A 99 -0.33 -6.07 -10.12
CA LEU A 99 -1.56 -6.85 -10.22
C LEU A 99 -1.26 -8.31 -10.59
N ALA A 100 -0.33 -8.55 -11.53
CA ALA A 100 0.09 -9.90 -11.92
C ALA A 100 0.79 -10.65 -10.76
N GLU A 101 1.69 -9.98 -10.05
CA GLU A 101 2.36 -10.57 -8.88
C GLU A 101 1.37 -10.84 -7.73
N THR A 102 0.35 -10.00 -7.57
CA THR A 102 -0.75 -10.25 -6.62
C THR A 102 -1.50 -11.53 -6.97
N GLN A 103 -1.84 -11.74 -8.24
CA GLN A 103 -2.51 -12.97 -8.69
C GLN A 103 -1.66 -14.21 -8.49
N LYS A 104 -0.34 -14.13 -8.75
CA LYS A 104 0.62 -15.22 -8.49
C LYS A 104 0.65 -15.63 -7.02
N GLN A 105 0.43 -14.70 -6.10
CA GLN A 105 0.30 -14.95 -4.66
C GLN A 105 -1.11 -15.43 -4.25
N GLY A 106 -2.02 -15.66 -5.20
CA GLY A 106 -3.39 -16.06 -4.92
C GLY A 106 -4.30 -14.92 -4.45
N GLY A 107 -3.84 -13.69 -4.58
CA GLY A 107 -4.57 -12.49 -4.22
C GLY A 107 -5.63 -12.09 -5.25
N VAL A 108 -6.37 -11.03 -4.92
CA VAL A 108 -7.36 -10.40 -5.81
C VAL A 108 -6.74 -9.16 -6.44
N ALA A 109 -6.73 -9.13 -7.76
CA ALA A 109 -6.29 -8.00 -8.57
C ALA A 109 -7.49 -7.14 -8.98
N VAL A 110 -7.47 -5.85 -8.66
CA VAL A 110 -8.52 -4.89 -9.02
C VAL A 110 -7.88 -3.71 -9.74
N LEU A 111 -8.41 -3.37 -10.90
CA LEU A 111 -8.04 -2.18 -11.64
C LEU A 111 -9.25 -1.25 -11.75
N ILE A 112 -9.14 -0.06 -11.17
CA ILE A 112 -10.06 1.04 -11.37
C ILE A 112 -9.44 1.94 -12.43
N ASP A 113 -10.08 2.03 -13.58
CA ASP A 113 -9.58 2.76 -14.75
C ASP A 113 -10.48 3.98 -15.01
N THR A 114 -9.90 5.16 -14.89
CA THR A 114 -10.62 6.42 -15.08
C THR A 114 -10.52 6.97 -16.51
N GLU A 115 -9.60 6.42 -17.29
CA GLU A 115 -9.34 6.89 -18.67
C GLU A 115 -9.85 5.90 -19.74
N THR A 116 -10.27 4.70 -19.31
CA THR A 116 -10.69 3.60 -20.19
C THR A 116 -9.65 3.26 -21.28
N ALA A 117 -8.37 3.42 -20.94
CA ALA A 117 -7.26 3.33 -21.89
C ALA A 117 -6.51 2.00 -21.86
N VAL A 118 -6.95 1.03 -21.04
CA VAL A 118 -6.24 -0.22 -20.81
C VAL A 118 -6.43 -1.21 -21.96
N SER A 119 -5.32 -1.69 -22.55
CA SER A 119 -5.33 -2.76 -23.54
C SER A 119 -5.33 -4.14 -22.89
N ARG A 120 -6.25 -5.02 -23.31
CA ARG A 120 -6.31 -6.42 -22.87
C ARG A 120 -5.05 -7.19 -23.23
N GLU A 121 -4.58 -7.03 -24.47
CA GLU A 121 -3.39 -7.69 -24.99
C GLU A 121 -2.14 -7.30 -24.19
N PHE A 122 -2.07 -6.04 -23.73
CA PHE A 122 -0.98 -5.57 -22.88
C PHE A 122 -1.00 -6.26 -21.51
N LEU A 123 -2.16 -6.36 -20.87
CA LEU A 123 -2.29 -7.02 -19.58
C LEU A 123 -1.99 -8.53 -19.66
N GLU A 124 -2.48 -9.20 -20.70
CA GLU A 124 -2.20 -10.62 -20.96
C GLU A 124 -0.71 -10.87 -21.22
N ALA A 125 -0.05 -9.97 -21.97
CA ALA A 125 1.40 -10.08 -22.23
C ALA A 125 2.26 -9.95 -20.97
N ILE A 126 1.79 -9.24 -19.96
CA ILE A 126 2.44 -9.14 -18.63
C ILE A 126 2.19 -10.41 -17.80
N GLY A 127 1.18 -11.19 -18.13
CA GLY A 127 0.83 -12.44 -17.45
C GLY A 127 -0.33 -12.31 -16.47
N LEU A 128 -1.17 -11.30 -16.62
CA LEU A 128 -2.43 -11.18 -15.91
C LEU A 128 -3.47 -12.18 -16.43
N ASP A 129 -4.13 -12.87 -15.51
CA ASP A 129 -5.31 -13.66 -15.78
C ASP A 129 -6.54 -12.74 -15.74
N LEU A 130 -7.04 -12.38 -16.92
CA LEU A 130 -8.15 -11.42 -17.04
C LEU A 130 -9.48 -11.97 -16.52
N GLU A 131 -9.66 -13.29 -16.48
CA GLU A 131 -10.86 -13.92 -15.93
C GLU A 131 -10.94 -13.79 -14.41
N LYS A 132 -9.78 -13.56 -13.76
CA LYS A 132 -9.65 -13.42 -12.30
C LYS A 132 -9.34 -11.99 -11.87
N MET A 133 -9.37 -11.04 -12.79
CA MET A 133 -9.14 -9.64 -12.53
C MET A 133 -10.47 -8.89 -12.49
N LEU A 134 -10.67 -8.07 -11.46
CA LEU A 134 -11.80 -7.15 -11.42
C LEU A 134 -11.40 -5.83 -12.12
N TYR A 135 -12.15 -5.49 -13.18
CA TYR A 135 -12.03 -4.24 -13.90
C TYR A 135 -13.22 -3.33 -13.60
N VAL A 136 -12.95 -2.11 -13.18
CA VAL A 136 -13.96 -1.16 -12.72
C VAL A 136 -13.74 0.19 -13.41
N PRO A 137 -14.46 0.51 -14.49
CA PRO A 137 -14.39 1.83 -15.11
C PRO A 137 -15.23 2.82 -14.29
N LEU A 138 -14.62 3.88 -13.79
CA LEU A 138 -15.27 4.92 -12.99
C LEU A 138 -14.66 6.29 -13.32
N ASP A 139 -15.51 7.32 -13.41
CA ASP A 139 -15.12 8.66 -13.85
C ASP A 139 -15.07 9.67 -12.70
N THR A 140 -15.67 9.35 -11.53
CA THR A 140 -15.72 10.30 -10.41
C THR A 140 -14.96 9.82 -9.20
N ILE A 141 -14.32 10.76 -8.49
CA ILE A 141 -13.54 10.49 -7.28
C ILE A 141 -14.40 9.86 -6.20
N GLU A 142 -15.64 10.35 -6.04
CA GLU A 142 -16.56 9.85 -5.02
C GLU A 142 -16.91 8.37 -5.28
N ASP A 143 -17.21 8.01 -6.53
CA ASP A 143 -17.53 6.62 -6.88
C ASP A 143 -16.31 5.70 -6.76
N ILE A 144 -15.11 6.19 -7.04
CA ILE A 144 -13.85 5.46 -6.85
C ILE A 144 -13.67 5.08 -5.37
N PHE A 145 -13.80 6.04 -4.46
CA PHE A 145 -13.64 5.76 -3.02
C PHE A 145 -14.73 4.84 -2.48
N GLU A 146 -15.99 5.04 -2.91
CA GLU A 146 -17.10 4.15 -2.54
C GLU A 146 -16.86 2.72 -3.05
N ALA A 147 -16.36 2.55 -4.27
CA ALA A 147 -16.00 1.25 -4.82
C ALA A 147 -14.86 0.59 -4.04
N ILE A 148 -13.79 1.34 -3.70
CA ILE A 148 -12.67 0.83 -2.90
C ILE A 148 -13.17 0.32 -1.55
N GLU A 149 -13.96 1.12 -0.83
CA GLU A 149 -14.52 0.75 0.47
C GLU A 149 -15.36 -0.52 0.37
N SER A 150 -16.27 -0.57 -0.60
CA SER A 150 -17.15 -1.71 -0.85
C SER A 150 -16.40 -3.00 -1.17
N ILE A 151 -15.36 -2.91 -2.02
CA ILE A 151 -14.49 -4.04 -2.39
C ILE A 151 -13.75 -4.56 -1.16
N VAL A 152 -13.10 -3.66 -0.40
CA VAL A 152 -12.34 -4.02 0.80
C VAL A 152 -13.26 -4.67 1.84
N GLU A 153 -14.42 -4.09 2.13
CA GLU A 153 -15.39 -4.67 3.05
C GLU A 153 -15.84 -6.07 2.62
N SER A 154 -16.19 -6.24 1.34
CA SER A 154 -16.68 -7.52 0.81
C SER A 154 -15.63 -8.62 0.93
N ILE A 155 -14.38 -8.30 0.62
CA ILE A 155 -13.27 -9.24 0.74
C ILE A 155 -12.99 -9.57 2.21
N ARG A 156 -12.97 -8.58 3.10
CA ARG A 156 -12.73 -8.79 4.54
C ARG A 156 -13.86 -9.60 5.21
N LYS A 157 -15.08 -9.49 4.71
CA LYS A 157 -16.20 -10.32 5.16
C LYS A 157 -16.08 -11.79 4.71
N SER A 158 -15.52 -12.03 3.52
CA SER A 158 -15.36 -13.38 2.97
C SER A 158 -14.05 -14.05 3.40
N ASN A 159 -12.95 -13.35 3.43
CA ASN A 159 -11.63 -13.85 3.83
C ASN A 159 -10.73 -12.69 4.30
N LYS A 160 -10.51 -12.58 5.62
CA LYS A 160 -9.77 -11.46 6.23
C LYS A 160 -8.30 -11.36 5.79
N ASP A 161 -7.69 -12.51 5.51
CA ASP A 161 -6.24 -12.59 5.27
C ASP A 161 -5.89 -12.60 3.77
N ARG A 162 -6.91 -12.54 2.89
CA ARG A 162 -6.66 -12.56 1.46
C ARG A 162 -5.98 -11.28 1.00
N LEU A 163 -4.88 -11.44 0.27
CA LEU A 163 -4.17 -10.34 -0.38
C LEU A 163 -5.07 -9.68 -1.43
N VAL A 164 -5.10 -8.35 -1.41
CA VAL A 164 -5.84 -7.55 -2.39
C VAL A 164 -4.96 -6.39 -2.83
N THR A 165 -4.84 -6.21 -4.13
CA THR A 165 -4.22 -5.02 -4.72
C THR A 165 -5.25 -4.29 -5.55
N ILE A 166 -5.49 -3.03 -5.18
CA ILE A 166 -6.36 -2.12 -5.90
C ILE A 166 -5.48 -1.05 -6.53
N VAL A 167 -5.52 -0.96 -7.84
CA VAL A 167 -4.85 0.09 -8.62
C VAL A 167 -5.90 1.08 -9.08
N VAL A 168 -5.63 2.37 -8.95
CA VAL A 168 -6.41 3.46 -9.55
C VAL A 168 -5.51 4.13 -10.58
N ASP A 169 -5.84 4.01 -11.85
CA ASP A 169 -5.09 4.60 -12.98
C ASP A 169 -6.03 5.44 -13.87
N SER A 170 -6.03 6.75 -13.70
CA SER A 170 -5.26 7.58 -12.78
C SER A 170 -6.17 8.44 -11.90
N VAL A 171 -5.71 8.84 -10.71
CA VAL A 171 -6.48 9.77 -9.85
C VAL A 171 -6.68 11.12 -10.54
N MET A 172 -5.75 11.55 -11.38
CA MET A 172 -5.85 12.82 -12.14
C MET A 172 -6.87 12.78 -13.28
N GLY A 173 -7.24 11.60 -13.77
CA GLY A 173 -8.28 11.43 -14.79
C GLY A 173 -9.70 11.52 -14.23
N ALA A 174 -9.85 11.43 -12.91
CA ALA A 174 -11.16 11.46 -12.27
C ALA A 174 -11.63 12.90 -11.99
N SER A 175 -12.90 13.15 -12.27
CA SER A 175 -13.60 14.40 -11.95
C SER A 175 -14.41 14.26 -10.67
N THR A 176 -14.87 15.36 -10.10
CA THR A 176 -15.85 15.32 -9.01
C THR A 176 -17.28 15.25 -9.56
N LYS A 177 -18.22 14.67 -8.80
CA LYS A 177 -19.66 14.68 -9.19
C LYS A 177 -20.18 16.10 -9.41
N ILE A 178 -19.67 17.08 -8.68
CA ILE A 178 -20.05 18.49 -8.81
C ILE A 178 -19.56 19.07 -10.14
N GLU A 179 -18.36 18.73 -10.58
CA GLU A 179 -17.82 19.15 -11.87
C GLU A 179 -18.59 18.50 -13.02
N MET A 180 -18.89 17.21 -12.93
CA MET A 180 -19.66 16.49 -13.92
C MET A 180 -21.11 17.00 -14.04
N ALA A 181 -21.69 17.51 -12.96
CA ALA A 181 -23.06 18.04 -12.93
C ALA A 181 -23.16 19.50 -13.46
N LYS A 182 -22.04 20.20 -13.61
CA LYS A 182 -22.05 21.53 -14.21
C LYS A 182 -22.17 21.39 -15.72
N GLU A 183 -23.31 21.80 -16.28
CA GLU A 183 -23.43 22.09 -17.70
C GLU A 183 -22.43 23.19 -18.04
N TYR A 184 -21.56 22.95 -19.00
CA TYR A 184 -20.70 23.98 -19.55
C TYR A 184 -21.58 24.88 -20.42
N ASP A 185 -21.92 26.09 -19.90
CA ASP A 185 -22.49 27.18 -20.66
C ASP A 185 -21.44 27.77 -21.65
#